data_9bddfbb34a98d483a350233884c75ea9
#
_entry.id   9bddfbb34a98d483a350233884c75ea9
#
_cell.length_a   1.000
_cell.length_b   1.000
_cell.length_c   1.000
_cell.angle_alpha   90.00
_cell.angle_beta   90.00
_cell.angle_gamma   90.00
#
_symmetry.space_group_name_H-M   'P 1'
#
loop_
_entity.id
_entity.type
_entity.pdbx_description
1 polymer ?
#
loop_
_entity_poly.entity_id
_entity_poly.type
_entity_poly.pdbx_seq_one_letter_code
_entity_poly.pdbx_strand_id
1 'polypeptide(L)' 'MAREVFHSVPTKSGWKVEIKGRTISTHRTQIAAEKAAIKAGHKARNRGGLGQAVLHKANGRIREERTYGGDPRRSKG' A
#
# COMPACT_ATOMS: atom_id res chain seq x y z
N MET A 1 -16.54 1.93 -8.13
CA MET A 1 -15.57 1.24 -7.48
C MET A 1 -14.54 2.11 -6.94
N ALA A 2 -14.30 2.01 -5.70
CA ALA A 2 -13.33 2.86 -5.07
C ALA A 2 -11.95 2.26 -5.19
N ARG A 3 -10.97 3.11 -5.36
CA ARG A 3 -9.61 2.67 -5.37
C ARG A 3 -9.01 3.02 -4.02
N GLU A 4 -8.38 2.07 -3.36
CA GLU A 4 -7.76 2.31 -2.08
C GLU A 4 -6.26 2.31 -2.25
N VAL A 5 -5.63 3.41 -1.91
CA VAL A 5 -4.19 3.56 -2.08
C VAL A 5 -3.54 3.60 -0.70
N PHE A 6 -2.73 2.59 -0.44
CA PHE A 6 -2.04 2.47 0.84
C PHE A 6 -0.59 2.88 0.69
N HIS A 7 -0.15 3.82 1.53
CA HIS A 7 1.21 4.31 1.50
C HIS A 7 1.98 3.81 2.69
N SER A 8 3.19 3.27 2.48
CA SER A 8 4.07 2.97 3.58
C SER A 8 5.09 4.08 3.61
N VAL A 9 5.10 4.86 4.68
CA VAL A 9 5.94 6.05 4.77
C VAL A 9 6.73 6.09 6.07
N PRO A 10 7.87 6.77 6.07
CA PRO A 10 8.68 6.85 7.29
C PRO A 10 8.07 7.82 8.28
N THR A 11 8.34 7.58 9.56
CA THR A 11 7.94 8.48 10.63
C THR A 11 9.16 8.74 11.48
N LYS A 12 8.99 9.57 12.50
CA LYS A 12 10.09 9.83 13.40
C LYS A 12 10.59 8.60 14.12
N SER A 13 9.70 7.70 14.47
CA SER A 13 10.08 6.54 15.25
C SER A 13 9.96 5.23 14.50
N GLY A 14 9.79 5.27 13.21
CA GLY A 14 9.67 4.03 12.44
C GLY A 14 8.96 4.27 11.13
N TRP A 15 7.92 3.48 10.90
CA TRP A 15 7.18 3.51 9.64
C TRP A 15 5.68 3.38 9.91
N LYS A 16 4.88 3.83 8.98
CA LYS A 16 3.44 3.69 9.12
C LYS A 16 2.82 3.41 7.75
N VAL A 17 1.61 2.86 7.78
CA VAL A 17 0.83 2.69 6.58
C VAL A 17 -0.36 3.62 6.71
N GLU A 18 -0.61 4.41 5.67
CA GLU A 18 -1.74 5.33 5.71
C GLU A 18 -2.55 5.27 4.44
N ILE A 19 -3.82 5.65 4.55
CA ILE A 19 -4.71 5.73 3.43
C ILE A 19 -5.52 7.01 3.60
N LYS A 20 -5.57 7.82 2.54
CA LYS A 20 -6.28 9.09 2.56
C LYS A 20 -5.89 9.97 3.75
N GLY A 21 -4.62 9.98 4.05
CA GLY A 21 -4.11 10.79 5.15
C GLY A 21 -4.32 10.23 6.54
N ARG A 22 -4.94 9.03 6.64
CA ARG A 22 -5.17 8.42 7.92
C ARG A 22 -4.23 7.27 8.16
N THR A 23 -3.61 7.21 9.33
CA THR A 23 -2.73 6.11 9.68
C THR A 23 -3.55 4.90 10.08
N ILE A 24 -3.32 3.76 9.44
CA ILE A 24 -4.03 2.54 9.78
C ILE A 24 -3.16 1.54 10.52
N SER A 25 -1.84 1.68 10.46
CA SER A 25 -0.95 0.82 11.25
C SER A 25 0.42 1.45 11.34
N THR A 26 1.17 1.07 12.37
CA THR A 26 2.53 1.55 12.55
C THR A 26 3.45 0.37 12.69
N HIS A 27 4.70 0.54 12.27
CA HIS A 27 5.66 -0.55 12.25
C HIS A 27 7.05 -0.04 12.58
N ARG A 28 7.92 -0.92 13.03
CA ARG A 28 9.26 -0.51 13.37
C ARG A 28 10.19 -0.47 12.18
N THR A 29 9.92 -1.25 11.15
CA THR A 29 10.82 -1.34 10.01
C THR A 29 10.10 -1.05 8.71
N GLN A 30 10.91 -0.69 7.71
CA GLN A 30 10.39 -0.43 6.39
C GLN A 30 9.74 -1.68 5.80
N ILE A 31 10.41 -2.82 5.95
CA ILE A 31 9.89 -4.07 5.40
C ILE A 31 8.54 -4.43 5.99
N ALA A 32 8.38 -4.26 7.30
CA ALA A 32 7.10 -4.57 7.94
C ALA A 32 5.99 -3.67 7.42
N ALA A 33 6.28 -2.38 7.24
CA ALA A 33 5.29 -1.45 6.73
C ALA A 33 4.96 -1.77 5.28
N GLU A 34 5.96 -2.12 4.48
CA GLU A 34 5.72 -2.46 3.08
C GLU A 34 4.84 -3.69 2.97
N LYS A 35 5.11 -4.72 3.78
CA LYS A 35 4.29 -5.91 3.76
C LYS A 35 2.86 -5.60 4.16
N ALA A 36 2.68 -4.71 5.14
CA ALA A 36 1.34 -4.35 5.58
C ALA A 36 0.58 -3.58 4.48
N ALA A 37 1.27 -2.69 3.78
CA ALA A 37 0.63 -1.93 2.71
C ALA A 37 0.24 -2.86 1.56
N ILE A 38 1.10 -3.80 1.21
CA ILE A 38 0.83 -4.76 0.16
C ILE A 38 -0.36 -5.64 0.52
N LYS A 39 -0.39 -6.10 1.78
CA LYS A 39 -1.48 -6.95 2.24
C LYS A 39 -2.79 -6.18 2.20
N ALA A 40 -2.77 -4.90 2.58
CA ALA A 40 -3.97 -4.08 2.56
C ALA A 40 -4.46 -3.89 1.11
N GLY A 41 -3.53 -3.71 0.18
CA GLY A 41 -3.88 -3.59 -1.23
C GLY A 41 -4.56 -4.87 -1.75
N HIS A 42 -4.03 -6.02 -1.35
CA HIS A 42 -4.63 -7.29 -1.76
C HIS A 42 -6.03 -7.45 -1.16
N LYS A 43 -6.22 -7.00 0.09
CA LYS A 43 -7.54 -7.09 0.69
C LYS A 43 -8.53 -6.21 -0.04
N ALA A 44 -8.11 -5.03 -0.47
CA ALA A 44 -8.99 -4.14 -1.21
C ALA A 44 -9.42 -4.81 -2.50
N ARG A 45 -8.48 -5.49 -3.19
CA ARG A 45 -8.80 -6.19 -4.40
C ARG A 45 -9.78 -7.32 -4.12
N ASN A 46 -9.58 -8.05 -3.02
CA ASN A 46 -10.45 -9.16 -2.70
C ASN A 46 -11.87 -8.73 -2.36
N ARG A 47 -12.05 -7.46 -2.00
CA ARG A 47 -13.38 -6.95 -1.74
C ARG A 47 -14.04 -6.43 -3.01
N GLY A 48 -13.44 -6.69 -4.15
CA GLY A 48 -14.02 -6.30 -5.42
C GLY A 48 -13.60 -4.92 -5.92
N GLY A 49 -12.67 -4.27 -5.21
CA GLY A 49 -12.21 -2.96 -5.63
C GLY A 49 -10.83 -3.00 -6.22
N LEU A 50 -10.21 -1.85 -6.29
CA LEU A 50 -8.83 -1.73 -6.72
C LEU A 50 -7.98 -1.41 -5.51
N GLY A 51 -6.85 -2.07 -5.38
CA GLY A 51 -5.92 -1.79 -4.30
C GLY A 51 -4.60 -1.35 -4.88
N GLN A 52 -3.94 -0.41 -4.23
CA GLN A 52 -2.64 0.04 -4.67
C GLN A 52 -1.75 0.25 -3.46
N ALA A 53 -0.52 -0.20 -3.53
CA ALA A 53 0.44 0.01 -2.47
C ALA A 53 1.54 0.92 -3.00
N VAL A 54 1.76 2.05 -2.34
CA VAL A 54 2.79 3.00 -2.72
C VAL A 54 3.85 2.94 -1.65
N LEU A 55 5.03 2.44 -2.00
CA LEU A 55 6.09 2.22 -1.05
C LEU A 55 7.09 3.36 -1.11
N HIS A 56 7.37 3.97 0.02
CA HIS A 56 8.25 5.12 0.08
C HIS A 56 9.61 4.76 0.67
N LYS A 57 10.62 5.56 0.32
CA LYS A 57 11.95 5.38 0.85
C LYS A 57 12.05 6.11 2.18
N ALA A 58 13.15 5.91 2.88
CA ALA A 58 13.38 6.58 4.15
C ALA A 58 13.38 8.11 4.01
N ASN A 59 13.69 8.63 2.84
CA ASN A 59 13.67 10.07 2.63
C ASN A 59 12.30 10.59 2.22
N GLY A 60 11.29 9.72 2.22
CA GLY A 60 9.92 10.13 1.88
C GLY A 60 9.55 10.02 0.42
N ARG A 61 10.51 9.78 -0.46
CA ARG A 61 10.21 9.68 -1.88
C ARG A 61 9.64 8.32 -2.22
N ILE A 62 8.86 8.23 -3.28
CA ILE A 62 8.28 6.98 -3.71
C ILE A 62 9.35 6.06 -4.25
N ARG A 63 9.38 4.83 -3.76
CA ARG A 63 10.31 3.83 -4.24
C ARG A 63 9.65 2.91 -5.25
N GLU A 64 8.40 2.57 -5.02
CA GLU A 64 7.71 1.61 -5.87
C GLU A 64 6.21 1.74 -5.71
N GLU A 65 5.47 1.49 -6.78
CA GLU A 65 4.02 1.46 -6.72
C GLU A 65 3.55 0.15 -7.27
N ARG A 66 2.62 -0.50 -6.58
CA ARG A 66 2.05 -1.76 -7.03
C ARG A 66 0.55 -1.65 -7.06
N THR A 67 -0.07 -2.12 -8.12
CA THR A 67 -1.52 -2.06 -8.28
C THR A 67 -2.08 -3.46 -8.35
N TYR A 68 -3.17 -3.70 -7.61
CA TYR A 68 -3.80 -5.00 -7.55
C TYR A 68 -5.25 -4.92 -8.00
N GLY A 69 -5.68 -5.88 -8.83
CA GLY A 69 -7.05 -5.97 -9.27
C GLY A 69 -7.36 -5.07 -10.43
N GLY A 70 -8.61 -4.95 -10.71
CA GLY A 70 -9.10 -3.96 -11.64
C GLY A 70 -9.14 -4.30 -13.10
N ASP A 71 -8.25 -5.09 -13.61
CA ASP A 71 -8.27 -5.38 -15.03
C ASP A 71 -8.25 -6.87 -15.28
N PRO A 72 -9.40 -7.45 -15.51
CA PRO A 72 -9.48 -8.89 -15.68
C PRO A 72 -8.73 -9.42 -16.89
N ARG A 73 -8.49 -8.60 -17.87
CA ARG A 73 -7.80 -9.08 -19.00
C ARG A 73 -6.37 -9.38 -18.76
N ARG A 74 -5.81 -8.76 -17.76
CA ARG A 74 -4.46 -9.04 -17.52
C ARG A 74 -4.26 -10.35 -16.97
N SER A 75 -5.27 -10.90 -16.40
CA SER A 75 -5.08 -12.15 -15.74
C SER A 75 -4.77 -13.25 -16.69
N LYS A 76 -5.03 -13.08 -17.97
CA LYS A 76 -4.75 -14.11 -18.80
C LYS A 76 -3.44 -13.96 -19.24
N GLY A 77 -2.98 -12.96 -19.02
CA GLY A 77 -1.65 -12.61 -19.47
C GLY A 77 -0.77 -13.50 -19.64
#